data_281cb47caa6e957a3bddd24b7ae2c766
#
_entry.id   281cb47caa6e957a3bddd24b7ae2c766
#
_cell.length_a   1.000
_cell.length_b   1.000
_cell.length_c   1.000
_cell.angle_alpha   90.00
_cell.angle_beta   90.00
_cell.angle_gamma   90.00
#
_symmetry.space_group_name_H-M   'P 1'
#
loop_
_entity.id
_entity.type
_entity.pdbx_description
1 polymer ?
#
loop_
_entity_poly.entity_id
_entity_poly.type
_entity_poly.pdbx_seq_one_letter_code
_entity_poly.pdbx_strand_id
1 'polypeptide(L)'
;MNLSKVNRQFGENTKNFIYRVLKTNIMILNIKPGTGISESDIGETLGVSRTPIRESVVKLSEERLMDVYPQKGSFVSLIDLKLVEEAFFMRKIVEREVLKLATTKFSNQAIKELEKNLKFQNIIAQIEEDHTELFFLDNDFHRIIYKEVGKERVWEAVQSLSTHYDRVRFLDAIEKTNLIPTLDQHKDIITIIRDGDINKVDEIIDKHLSNFKNKIGYLIKKYPDYFLKS
;
A
#
# COMPACT_ATOMS: atom_id res chain seq x y z
N MET A 1 -3.83 21.57 -9.05
CA MET A 1 -3.39 20.46 -8.16
C MET A 1 -2.12 19.83 -8.74
N ASN A 2 -1.06 19.64 -7.93
CA ASN A 2 0.15 18.98 -8.43
C ASN A 2 0.01 17.46 -8.22
N LEU A 3 -0.30 16.73 -9.28
CA LEU A 3 -0.46 15.27 -9.25
C LEU A 3 0.80 14.60 -9.78
N SER A 4 1.29 13.57 -9.10
CA SER A 4 2.31 12.68 -9.63
C SER A 4 1.81 12.07 -10.94
N LYS A 5 2.67 12.05 -11.95
CA LYS A 5 2.31 11.54 -13.28
C LYS A 5 1.99 10.05 -13.20
N VAL A 6 0.77 9.70 -13.56
CA VAL A 6 0.31 8.33 -13.74
C VAL A 6 -0.07 8.18 -15.21
N ASN A 7 0.66 7.35 -15.95
CA ASN A 7 0.39 7.15 -17.37
C ASN A 7 -0.93 6.38 -17.56
N ARG A 8 -1.73 6.82 -18.55
CA ARG A 8 -2.95 6.10 -18.92
C ARG A 8 -2.60 4.76 -19.54
N GLN A 9 -3.29 3.70 -19.10
CA GLN A 9 -3.08 2.35 -19.61
C GLN A 9 -3.83 2.15 -20.95
N PHE A 10 -3.32 1.25 -21.78
CA PHE A 10 -3.98 0.93 -23.04
C PHE A 10 -5.40 0.37 -22.77
N GLY A 11 -6.41 0.94 -23.44
CA GLY A 11 -7.82 0.53 -23.27
C GLY A 11 -8.48 1.00 -21.96
N GLU A 12 -7.78 1.73 -21.09
CA GLU A 12 -8.34 2.23 -19.84
C GLU A 12 -9.40 3.32 -20.10
N ASN A 13 -10.60 3.15 -19.55
CA ASN A 13 -11.62 4.19 -19.61
C ASN A 13 -11.27 5.38 -18.69
N THR A 14 -11.87 6.53 -18.95
CA THR A 14 -11.55 7.79 -18.26
C THR A 14 -11.81 7.71 -16.75
N LYS A 15 -12.90 7.05 -16.31
CA LYS A 15 -13.21 6.86 -14.90
C LYS A 15 -12.12 6.07 -14.17
N ASN A 16 -11.68 4.93 -14.73
CA ASN A 16 -10.65 4.10 -14.12
C ASN A 16 -9.30 4.82 -14.08
N PHE A 17 -8.97 5.57 -15.12
CA PHE A 17 -7.78 6.41 -15.14
C PHE A 17 -7.79 7.45 -14.01
N ILE A 18 -8.87 8.23 -13.88
CA ILE A 18 -9.00 9.24 -12.81
C ILE A 18 -8.93 8.59 -11.43
N TYR A 19 -9.68 7.49 -11.23
CA TYR A 19 -9.65 6.73 -9.98
C TYR A 19 -8.21 6.32 -9.62
N ARG A 20 -7.47 5.75 -10.58
CA ARG A 20 -6.09 5.29 -10.36
C ARG A 20 -5.14 6.45 -10.08
N VAL A 21 -5.28 7.58 -10.80
CA VAL A 21 -4.50 8.80 -10.54
C VAL A 21 -4.74 9.30 -9.11
N LEU A 22 -6.00 9.46 -8.71
CA LEU A 22 -6.35 9.96 -7.39
C LEU A 22 -5.92 8.97 -6.29
N LYS A 23 -6.23 7.68 -6.46
CA LYS A 23 -5.85 6.64 -5.50
C LYS A 23 -4.34 6.63 -5.27
N THR A 24 -3.54 6.58 -6.34
CA THR A 24 -2.08 6.60 -6.22
C THR A 24 -1.61 7.82 -5.44
N ASN A 25 -2.07 9.02 -5.80
CA ASN A 25 -1.64 10.26 -5.15
C ASN A 25 -2.08 10.37 -3.68
N ILE A 26 -3.22 9.79 -3.31
CA ILE A 26 -3.67 9.69 -1.92
C ILE A 26 -2.83 8.67 -1.15
N MET A 27 -2.55 7.50 -1.74
CA MET A 27 -1.80 6.43 -1.09
C MET A 27 -0.35 6.82 -0.79
N ILE A 28 0.31 7.54 -1.71
CA ILE A 28 1.67 8.07 -1.51
C ILE A 28 1.69 9.44 -0.81
N LEU A 29 0.56 9.88 -0.24
CA LEU A 29 0.41 11.13 0.52
C LEU A 29 0.78 12.42 -0.26
N ASN A 30 0.89 12.34 -1.58
CA ASN A 30 1.05 13.51 -2.43
C ASN A 30 -0.19 14.43 -2.33
N ILE A 31 -1.38 13.82 -2.20
CA ILE A 31 -2.58 14.51 -1.70
C ILE A 31 -2.74 14.13 -0.23
N LYS A 32 -2.48 15.10 0.64
CA LYS A 32 -2.44 14.87 2.09
C LYS A 32 -3.82 14.52 2.67
N PRO A 33 -3.90 13.73 3.74
CA PRO A 33 -5.13 13.55 4.52
C PRO A 33 -5.74 14.91 4.91
N GLY A 34 -7.08 15.02 4.86
CA GLY A 34 -7.81 16.25 5.13
C GLY A 34 -7.86 17.26 3.98
N THR A 35 -7.14 17.02 2.88
CA THR A 35 -7.17 17.93 1.71
C THR A 35 -8.54 17.91 1.03
N GLY A 36 -9.14 19.09 0.83
CA GLY A 36 -10.34 19.23 0.01
C GLY A 36 -10.05 18.99 -1.47
N ILE A 37 -10.92 18.24 -2.12
CA ILE A 37 -10.82 17.88 -3.54
C ILE A 37 -11.82 18.71 -4.36
N SER A 38 -11.32 19.53 -5.28
CA SER A 38 -12.10 20.29 -6.24
C SER A 38 -12.26 19.50 -7.54
N GLU A 39 -13.51 19.17 -7.90
CA GLU A 39 -13.81 18.51 -9.19
C GLU A 39 -13.38 19.38 -10.39
N SER A 40 -13.44 20.71 -10.27
CA SER A 40 -12.98 21.62 -11.33
C SER A 40 -11.47 21.56 -11.50
N ASP A 41 -10.70 21.59 -10.40
CA ASP A 41 -9.23 21.53 -10.45
C ASP A 41 -8.73 20.22 -11.04
N ILE A 42 -9.39 19.09 -10.70
CA ILE A 42 -9.09 17.79 -11.30
C ILE A 42 -9.43 17.82 -12.81
N GLY A 43 -10.61 18.36 -13.15
CA GLY A 43 -11.05 18.47 -14.54
C GLY A 43 -10.08 19.25 -15.40
N GLU A 44 -9.61 20.40 -14.92
CA GLU A 44 -8.60 21.23 -15.57
C GLU A 44 -7.24 20.53 -15.66
N THR A 45 -6.79 19.91 -14.55
CA THR A 45 -5.48 19.25 -14.49
C THR A 45 -5.39 18.04 -15.41
N LEU A 46 -6.47 17.24 -15.53
CA LEU A 46 -6.49 16.00 -16.31
C LEU A 46 -7.18 16.13 -17.68
N GLY A 47 -7.77 17.28 -18.00
CA GLY A 47 -8.49 17.48 -19.27
C GLY A 47 -9.75 16.61 -19.38
N VAL A 48 -10.52 16.42 -18.29
CA VAL A 48 -11.68 15.52 -18.24
C VAL A 48 -12.94 16.23 -17.71
N SER A 49 -14.13 15.70 -18.05
CA SER A 49 -15.40 16.22 -17.55
C SER A 49 -15.68 15.82 -16.10
N ARG A 50 -16.65 16.49 -15.45
CA ARG A 50 -16.98 16.28 -14.03
C ARG A 50 -17.59 14.90 -13.72
N THR A 51 -18.36 14.33 -14.64
CA THR A 51 -19.07 13.05 -14.40
C THR A 51 -18.12 11.91 -14.01
N PRO A 52 -17.08 11.56 -14.80
CA PRO A 52 -16.16 10.49 -14.43
C PRO A 52 -15.34 10.82 -13.16
N ILE A 53 -15.16 12.10 -12.82
CA ILE A 53 -14.51 12.50 -11.57
C ILE A 53 -15.40 12.12 -10.37
N ARG A 54 -16.70 12.48 -10.41
CA ARG A 54 -17.66 12.13 -9.36
C ARG A 54 -17.75 10.62 -9.12
N GLU A 55 -17.84 9.86 -10.20
CA GLU A 55 -17.85 8.40 -10.12
C GLU A 55 -16.58 7.82 -9.48
N SER A 56 -15.43 8.43 -9.76
CA SER A 56 -14.15 8.05 -9.17
C SER A 56 -14.08 8.42 -7.68
N VAL A 57 -14.61 9.59 -7.29
CA VAL A 57 -14.71 10.03 -5.90
C VAL A 57 -15.62 9.11 -5.09
N VAL A 58 -16.79 8.71 -5.65
CA VAL A 58 -17.68 7.74 -5.00
C VAL A 58 -16.94 6.42 -4.73
N LYS A 59 -16.24 5.88 -5.73
CA LYS A 59 -15.47 4.65 -5.57
C LYS A 59 -14.37 4.77 -4.51
N LEU A 60 -13.67 5.90 -4.45
CA LEU A 60 -12.66 6.17 -3.43
C LEU A 60 -13.27 6.30 -2.03
N SER A 61 -14.52 6.81 -1.93
CA SER A 61 -15.25 6.87 -0.67
C SER A 61 -15.68 5.48 -0.17
N GLU A 62 -16.07 4.58 -1.07
CA GLU A 62 -16.33 3.17 -0.73
C GLU A 62 -15.07 2.48 -0.16
N GLU A 63 -13.90 2.86 -0.63
CA GLU A 63 -12.60 2.38 -0.15
C GLU A 63 -12.06 3.15 1.09
N ARG A 64 -12.88 4.02 1.68
CA ARG A 64 -12.50 4.83 2.85
C ARG A 64 -11.31 5.80 2.62
N LEU A 65 -11.03 6.11 1.35
CA LEU A 65 -9.97 7.07 0.98
C LEU A 65 -10.47 8.50 0.87
N MET A 66 -11.78 8.69 0.76
CA MET A 66 -12.40 10.01 0.69
C MET A 66 -13.69 10.08 1.53
N ASP A 67 -13.88 11.22 2.15
CA ASP A 67 -15.12 11.60 2.85
C ASP A 67 -15.89 12.59 1.97
N VAL A 68 -17.17 12.29 1.71
CA VAL A 68 -18.07 13.14 0.91
C VAL A 68 -19.13 13.74 1.83
N TYR A 69 -19.10 15.05 1.99
CA TYR A 69 -20.06 15.78 2.81
C TYR A 69 -21.01 16.59 1.93
N PRO A 70 -22.34 16.36 2.04
CA PRO A 70 -23.33 17.15 1.30
C PRO A 70 -23.08 18.65 1.49
N GLN A 71 -23.09 19.41 0.39
CA GLN A 71 -22.90 20.86 0.36
C GLN A 71 -21.53 21.39 0.86
N LYS A 72 -20.67 20.55 1.45
CA LYS A 72 -19.34 20.94 1.94
C LYS A 72 -18.19 20.47 1.04
N GLY A 73 -18.44 19.48 0.18
CA GLY A 73 -17.44 18.96 -0.75
C GLY A 73 -16.86 17.60 -0.36
N SER A 74 -15.82 17.20 -1.07
CA SER A 74 -15.12 15.93 -0.88
C SER A 74 -13.72 16.19 -0.34
N PHE A 75 -13.30 15.37 0.61
CA PHE A 75 -12.00 15.51 1.29
C PHE A 75 -11.29 14.17 1.31
N VAL A 76 -9.96 14.17 1.22
CA VAL A 76 -9.18 12.97 1.50
C VAL A 76 -9.37 12.61 2.98
N SER A 77 -9.76 11.37 3.27
CA SER A 77 -10.01 10.92 4.63
C SER A 77 -8.77 11.05 5.51
N LEU A 78 -8.94 11.46 6.77
CA LEU A 78 -7.91 11.32 7.78
C LEU A 78 -7.62 9.83 8.02
N ILE A 79 -6.41 9.50 8.47
CA ILE A 79 -6.03 8.12 8.78
C ILE A 79 -6.74 7.71 10.08
N ASP A 80 -7.62 6.72 9.98
CA ASP A 80 -8.33 6.14 11.12
C ASP A 80 -7.54 4.95 11.67
N LEU A 81 -7.12 5.04 12.93
CA LEU A 81 -6.33 4.00 13.59
C LEU A 81 -7.09 2.69 13.79
N LYS A 82 -8.42 2.74 13.89
CA LYS A 82 -9.23 1.52 13.97
C LYS A 82 -9.15 0.73 12.66
N LEU A 83 -9.25 1.42 11.52
CA LEU A 83 -9.10 0.79 10.21
C LEU A 83 -7.67 0.29 9.97
N VAL A 84 -6.66 0.97 10.51
CA VAL A 84 -5.27 0.51 10.51
C VAL A 84 -5.13 -0.82 11.28
N GLU A 85 -5.73 -0.92 12.47
CA GLU A 85 -5.69 -2.14 13.30
C GLU A 85 -6.43 -3.31 12.66
N GLU A 86 -7.60 -3.08 12.08
CA GLU A 86 -8.38 -4.10 11.36
C GLU A 86 -7.60 -4.65 10.16
N ALA A 87 -7.02 -3.78 9.34
CA ALA A 87 -6.20 -4.15 8.19
C ALA A 87 -4.95 -4.94 8.63
N PHE A 88 -4.27 -4.49 9.68
CA PHE A 88 -3.14 -5.21 10.26
C PHE A 88 -3.51 -6.61 10.73
N PHE A 89 -4.62 -6.73 11.47
CA PHE A 89 -5.12 -8.02 11.96
C PHE A 89 -5.37 -8.99 10.81
N MET A 90 -6.12 -8.56 9.79
CA MET A 90 -6.41 -9.37 8.62
C MET A 90 -5.13 -9.76 7.88
N ARG A 91 -4.27 -8.79 7.60
CA ARG A 91 -3.02 -9.01 6.88
C ARG A 91 -2.14 -10.03 7.60
N LYS A 92 -2.00 -9.92 8.92
CA LYS A 92 -1.19 -10.84 9.72
C LYS A 92 -1.68 -12.29 9.61
N ILE A 93 -2.99 -12.52 9.67
CA ILE A 93 -3.59 -13.87 9.56
C ILE A 93 -3.42 -14.42 8.15
N VAL A 94 -3.78 -13.62 7.15
CA VAL A 94 -3.79 -14.07 5.76
C VAL A 94 -2.38 -14.31 5.23
N GLU A 95 -1.44 -13.38 5.47
CA GLU A 95 -0.05 -13.56 5.02
C GLU A 95 0.63 -14.76 5.67
N ARG A 96 0.33 -15.03 6.94
CA ARG A 96 0.81 -16.23 7.63
C ARG A 96 0.41 -17.50 6.88
N GLU A 97 -0.86 -17.66 6.57
CA GLU A 97 -1.36 -18.85 5.89
C GLU A 97 -0.89 -18.93 4.42
N VAL A 98 -0.80 -17.79 3.75
CA VAL A 98 -0.23 -17.71 2.39
C VAL A 98 1.25 -18.11 2.40
N LEU A 99 2.03 -17.66 3.37
CA LEU A 99 3.44 -18.03 3.49
C LEU A 99 3.62 -19.52 3.83
N LYS A 100 2.75 -20.11 4.68
CA LYS A 100 2.73 -21.56 4.92
C LYS A 100 2.46 -22.34 3.62
N LEU A 101 1.53 -21.89 2.78
CA LEU A 101 1.31 -22.50 1.47
C LEU A 101 2.56 -22.37 0.57
N ALA A 102 3.24 -21.22 0.60
CA ALA A 102 4.45 -21.00 -0.18
C ALA A 102 5.60 -21.93 0.21
N THR A 103 5.72 -22.33 1.48
CA THR A 103 6.74 -23.30 1.90
C THR A 103 6.49 -24.72 1.38
N THR A 104 5.26 -25.05 0.96
CA THR A 104 4.93 -26.38 0.48
C THR A 104 5.05 -26.52 -1.04
N LYS A 105 4.79 -25.45 -1.78
CA LYS A 105 4.81 -25.47 -3.25
C LYS A 105 5.10 -24.07 -3.79
N PHE A 106 6.34 -23.86 -4.17
CA PHE A 106 6.77 -22.58 -4.77
C PHE A 106 7.77 -22.84 -5.90
N SER A 107 7.57 -22.26 -7.08
CA SER A 107 8.42 -22.55 -8.24
C SER A 107 9.78 -21.85 -8.14
N ASN A 108 10.82 -22.46 -8.71
CA ASN A 108 12.13 -21.81 -8.83
C ASN A 108 12.07 -20.50 -9.63
N GLN A 109 11.11 -20.37 -10.56
CA GLN A 109 10.92 -19.14 -11.32
C GLN A 109 10.42 -18.03 -10.40
N ALA A 110 9.43 -18.29 -9.54
CA ALA A 110 8.90 -17.31 -8.58
C ALA A 110 9.95 -16.94 -7.51
N ILE A 111 10.80 -17.88 -7.07
CA ILE A 111 11.96 -17.55 -6.22
C ILE A 111 12.86 -16.51 -6.90
N LYS A 112 13.21 -16.72 -8.18
CA LYS A 112 14.02 -15.76 -8.94
C LYS A 112 13.34 -14.40 -9.10
N GLU A 113 12.01 -14.36 -9.21
CA GLU A 113 11.25 -13.10 -9.26
C GLU A 113 11.32 -12.36 -7.92
N LEU A 114 11.18 -13.06 -6.78
CA LEU A 114 11.36 -12.48 -5.45
C LEU A 114 12.79 -11.96 -5.24
N GLU A 115 13.81 -12.73 -5.62
CA GLU A 115 15.21 -12.31 -5.52
C GLU A 115 15.51 -11.07 -6.37
N LYS A 116 14.95 -11.02 -7.58
CA LYS A 116 15.06 -9.86 -8.47
C LYS A 116 14.38 -8.63 -7.85
N ASN A 117 13.18 -8.79 -7.32
CA ASN A 117 12.44 -7.73 -6.65
C ASN A 117 13.24 -7.22 -5.44
N LEU A 118 13.74 -8.11 -4.57
CA LEU A 118 14.55 -7.74 -3.40
C LEU A 118 15.84 -7.02 -3.81
N LYS A 119 16.48 -7.42 -4.92
CA LYS A 119 17.65 -6.71 -5.45
C LYS A 119 17.31 -5.27 -5.84
N PHE A 120 16.16 -5.05 -6.48
CA PHE A 120 15.69 -3.69 -6.80
C PHE A 120 15.38 -2.90 -5.53
N GLN A 121 14.69 -3.49 -4.55
CA GLN A 121 14.46 -2.84 -3.25
C GLN A 121 15.78 -2.37 -2.61
N ASN A 122 16.83 -3.23 -2.62
CA ASN A 122 18.15 -2.86 -2.07
C ASN A 122 18.82 -1.70 -2.83
N ILE A 123 18.66 -1.65 -4.17
CA ILE A 123 19.21 -0.56 -4.99
C ILE A 123 18.48 0.75 -4.67
N ILE A 124 17.13 0.72 -4.69
CA ILE A 124 16.31 1.93 -4.43
C ILE A 124 16.48 2.41 -2.99
N ALA A 125 16.65 1.50 -2.02
CA ALA A 125 16.91 1.86 -0.63
C ALA A 125 18.17 2.70 -0.42
N GLN A 126 19.13 2.63 -1.33
CA GLN A 126 20.37 3.44 -1.30
C GLN A 126 20.18 4.83 -1.94
N ILE A 127 19.10 5.03 -2.70
CA ILE A 127 18.76 6.31 -3.33
C ILE A 127 17.92 7.12 -2.35
N GLU A 128 18.42 8.27 -1.90
CA GLU A 128 17.84 9.02 -0.78
C GLU A 128 16.44 9.57 -0.99
N GLU A 129 15.93 9.64 -2.22
CA GLU A 129 14.73 10.42 -2.57
C GLU A 129 13.52 9.59 -3.05
N ASP A 130 13.64 8.27 -3.29
CA ASP A 130 12.56 7.51 -3.96
C ASP A 130 11.87 6.48 -3.07
N HIS A 131 11.16 6.96 -2.04
CA HIS A 131 10.34 6.11 -1.17
C HIS A 131 9.11 5.53 -1.86
N THR A 132 8.64 6.17 -2.93
CA THR A 132 7.47 5.75 -3.69
C THR A 132 7.73 4.43 -4.41
N GLU A 133 8.86 4.33 -5.11
CA GLU A 133 9.25 3.11 -5.80
C GLU A 133 9.46 1.95 -4.83
N LEU A 134 10.11 2.21 -3.69
CA LEU A 134 10.33 1.21 -2.66
C LEU A 134 9.01 0.65 -2.11
N PHE A 135 8.02 1.52 -1.86
CA PHE A 135 6.70 1.11 -1.40
C PHE A 135 5.98 0.21 -2.41
N PHE A 136 6.09 0.52 -3.71
CA PHE A 136 5.50 -0.33 -4.75
C PHE A 136 6.24 -1.65 -4.91
N LEU A 137 7.57 -1.67 -4.82
CA LEU A 137 8.37 -2.90 -4.85
C LEU A 137 8.05 -3.82 -3.65
N ASP A 138 7.84 -3.26 -2.47
CA ASP A 138 7.41 -4.01 -1.29
C ASP A 138 6.02 -4.65 -1.50
N ASN A 139 5.05 -3.92 -2.03
CA ASN A 139 3.75 -4.47 -2.37
C ASN A 139 3.84 -5.56 -3.45
N ASP A 140 4.69 -5.38 -4.47
CA ASP A 140 4.92 -6.38 -5.52
C ASP A 140 5.58 -7.65 -4.97
N PHE A 141 6.48 -7.53 -3.99
CA PHE A 141 7.10 -8.69 -3.31
C PHE A 141 6.02 -9.59 -2.72
N HIS A 142 5.11 -9.04 -1.93
CA HIS A 142 4.00 -9.79 -1.36
C HIS A 142 3.07 -10.33 -2.43
N ARG A 143 2.71 -9.54 -3.44
CA ARG A 143 1.84 -9.96 -4.55
C ARG A 143 2.39 -11.17 -5.30
N ILE A 144 3.71 -11.25 -5.53
CA ILE A 144 4.36 -12.41 -6.16
C ILE A 144 4.07 -13.69 -5.35
N ILE A 145 4.18 -13.64 -4.03
CA ILE A 145 3.91 -14.79 -3.15
C ILE A 145 2.45 -15.24 -3.27
N TYR A 146 1.51 -14.30 -3.13
CA TYR A 146 0.08 -14.61 -3.26
C TYR A 146 -0.28 -15.19 -4.62
N LYS A 147 0.26 -14.62 -5.69
CA LYS A 147 0.02 -15.09 -7.07
C LYS A 147 0.51 -16.51 -7.27
N GLU A 148 1.73 -16.82 -6.84
CA GLU A 148 2.33 -18.14 -7.04
C GLU A 148 1.56 -19.25 -6.32
N VAL A 149 1.00 -18.98 -5.15
CA VAL A 149 0.16 -19.95 -4.43
C VAL A 149 -1.32 -19.92 -4.85
N GLY A 150 -1.67 -19.20 -5.93
CA GLY A 150 -3.03 -19.12 -6.47
C GLY A 150 -4.00 -18.32 -5.60
N LYS A 151 -3.52 -17.31 -4.88
CA LYS A 151 -4.30 -16.45 -3.96
C LYS A 151 -4.33 -14.98 -4.40
N GLU A 152 -4.22 -14.69 -5.69
CA GLU A 152 -4.19 -13.31 -6.22
C GLU A 152 -5.43 -12.49 -5.84
N ARG A 153 -6.63 -13.08 -5.93
CA ARG A 153 -7.86 -12.40 -5.49
C ARG A 153 -7.91 -12.13 -3.97
N VAL A 154 -7.23 -12.97 -3.18
CA VAL A 154 -7.08 -12.72 -1.73
C VAL A 154 -6.18 -11.51 -1.51
N TRP A 155 -5.10 -11.37 -2.29
CA TRP A 155 -4.25 -10.17 -2.27
C TRP A 155 -5.05 -8.90 -2.60
N GLU A 156 -5.89 -8.94 -3.65
CA GLU A 156 -6.77 -7.81 -4.00
C GLU A 156 -7.69 -7.41 -2.84
N ALA A 157 -8.28 -8.38 -2.13
CA ALA A 157 -9.13 -8.14 -0.97
C ALA A 157 -8.32 -7.54 0.21
N VAL A 158 -7.11 -8.04 0.48
CA VAL A 158 -6.19 -7.47 1.48
C VAL A 158 -5.88 -6.01 1.13
N GLN A 159 -5.51 -5.72 -0.12
CA GLN A 159 -5.19 -4.37 -0.57
C GLN A 159 -6.39 -3.40 -0.47
N SER A 160 -7.60 -3.89 -0.74
CA SER A 160 -8.80 -3.04 -0.66
C SER A 160 -9.12 -2.59 0.78
N LEU A 161 -8.81 -3.42 1.77
CA LEU A 161 -9.00 -3.10 3.20
C LEU A 161 -7.80 -2.39 3.83
N SER A 162 -6.64 -2.40 3.17
CA SER A 162 -5.38 -1.87 3.73
C SER A 162 -5.14 -0.38 3.47
N THR A 163 -6.12 0.37 2.94
CA THR A 163 -5.92 1.74 2.49
C THR A 163 -5.39 2.69 3.57
N HIS A 164 -5.88 2.59 4.82
CA HIS A 164 -5.39 3.38 5.94
C HIS A 164 -4.04 2.86 6.46
N TYR A 165 -3.89 1.55 6.56
CA TYR A 165 -2.64 0.90 6.97
C TYR A 165 -1.50 1.19 6.00
N ASP A 166 -1.74 1.13 4.69
CA ASP A 166 -0.73 1.38 3.67
C ASP A 166 -0.28 2.86 3.65
N ARG A 167 -1.15 3.82 3.98
CA ARG A 167 -0.72 5.21 4.18
C ARG A 167 0.20 5.36 5.38
N VAL A 168 -0.03 4.60 6.47
CA VAL A 168 0.91 4.54 7.62
C VAL A 168 2.24 3.91 7.22
N ARG A 169 2.22 2.80 6.45
CA ARG A 169 3.44 2.17 5.92
C ARG A 169 4.23 3.14 5.03
N PHE A 170 3.53 3.92 4.21
CA PHE A 170 4.19 4.92 3.36
C PHE A 170 4.82 6.05 4.19
N LEU A 171 4.15 6.52 5.26
CA LEU A 171 4.75 7.47 6.21
C LEU A 171 6.01 6.90 6.87
N ASP A 172 5.99 5.64 7.28
CA ASP A 172 7.15 4.97 7.88
C ASP A 172 8.32 4.84 6.86
N ALA A 173 8.00 4.59 5.59
CA ALA A 173 9.01 4.56 4.51
C ALA A 173 9.66 5.93 4.28
N ILE A 174 8.88 7.03 4.27
CA ILE A 174 9.39 8.40 4.17
C ILE A 174 10.35 8.70 5.33
N GLU A 175 10.03 8.24 6.54
CA GLU A 175 10.85 8.45 7.73
C GLU A 175 12.10 7.55 7.79
N LYS A 176 12.27 6.63 6.85
CA LYS A 176 13.41 5.66 6.73
C LYS A 176 13.70 4.87 8.01
N THR A 177 12.73 4.70 8.87
CA THR A 177 12.96 4.18 10.21
C THR A 177 13.16 2.66 10.26
N ASN A 178 12.69 1.90 9.25
CA ASN A 178 12.71 0.42 9.22
C ASN A 178 13.24 -0.19 7.93
N LEU A 179 13.90 0.57 7.10
CA LEU A 179 14.24 0.13 5.76
C LEU A 179 15.14 -1.13 5.76
N ILE A 180 16.29 -1.08 6.44
CA ILE A 180 17.23 -2.20 6.51
C ILE A 180 16.59 -3.45 7.15
N PRO A 181 15.96 -3.37 8.34
CA PRO A 181 15.27 -4.51 8.93
C PRO A 181 14.22 -5.15 8.03
N THR A 182 13.47 -4.36 7.24
CA THR A 182 12.47 -4.89 6.31
C THR A 182 13.11 -5.67 5.17
N LEU A 183 14.20 -5.18 4.59
CA LEU A 183 14.94 -5.87 3.54
C LEU A 183 15.54 -7.20 4.01
N ASP A 184 16.10 -7.23 5.23
CA ASP A 184 16.59 -8.46 5.85
C ASP A 184 15.47 -9.47 6.07
N GLN A 185 14.28 -9.02 6.50
CA GLN A 185 13.12 -9.88 6.66
C GLN A 185 12.60 -10.44 5.32
N HIS A 186 12.63 -9.67 4.24
CA HIS A 186 12.31 -10.19 2.90
C HIS A 186 13.28 -11.26 2.46
N LYS A 187 14.57 -11.12 2.77
CA LYS A 187 15.58 -12.15 2.53
C LYS A 187 15.29 -13.42 3.34
N ASP A 188 14.91 -13.27 4.62
CA ASP A 188 14.52 -14.39 5.48
C ASP A 188 13.27 -15.10 4.92
N ILE A 189 12.26 -14.36 4.46
CA ILE A 189 11.06 -14.91 3.81
C ILE A 189 11.42 -15.75 2.58
N ILE A 190 12.27 -15.24 1.69
CA ILE A 190 12.74 -16.01 0.52
C ILE A 190 13.43 -17.30 0.95
N THR A 191 14.27 -17.24 1.99
CA THR A 191 14.99 -18.42 2.52
C THR A 191 14.01 -19.45 3.08
N ILE A 192 13.04 -19.02 3.89
CA ILE A 192 12.00 -19.88 4.48
C ILE A 192 11.18 -20.60 3.39
N ILE A 193 10.78 -19.86 2.34
CA ILE A 193 10.06 -20.43 1.19
C ILE A 193 10.92 -21.47 0.47
N ARG A 194 12.18 -21.14 0.18
CA ARG A 194 13.12 -22.01 -0.55
C ARG A 194 13.41 -23.31 0.20
N ASP A 195 13.61 -23.20 1.51
CA ASP A 195 13.94 -24.33 2.37
C ASP A 195 12.72 -25.18 2.75
N GLY A 196 11.51 -24.67 2.49
CA GLY A 196 10.25 -25.31 2.90
C GLY A 196 10.03 -25.33 4.41
N ASP A 197 10.65 -24.39 5.16
CA ASP A 197 10.64 -24.39 6.63
C ASP A 197 9.37 -23.73 7.19
N ILE A 198 8.28 -24.50 7.23
CA ILE A 198 6.99 -24.04 7.74
C ILE A 198 7.05 -23.60 9.23
N ASN A 199 7.99 -24.14 10.02
CA ASN A 199 8.07 -23.86 11.45
C ASN A 199 8.55 -22.42 11.75
N LYS A 200 9.25 -21.78 10.81
CA LYS A 200 9.72 -20.41 10.94
C LYS A 200 8.71 -19.35 10.48
N VAL A 201 7.60 -19.79 9.86
CA VAL A 201 6.62 -18.85 9.28
C VAL A 201 5.99 -17.95 10.33
N ASP A 202 5.59 -18.49 11.48
CA ASP A 202 4.91 -17.70 12.52
C ASP A 202 5.84 -16.61 13.07
N GLU A 203 7.11 -16.95 13.33
CA GLU A 203 8.11 -16.01 13.83
C GLU A 203 8.40 -14.89 12.84
N ILE A 204 8.65 -15.24 11.56
CA ILE A 204 8.99 -14.21 10.56
C ILE A 204 7.83 -13.26 10.28
N ILE A 205 6.58 -13.75 10.22
CA ILE A 205 5.40 -12.90 10.02
C ILE A 205 5.20 -11.98 11.22
N ASP A 206 5.38 -12.48 12.45
CA ASP A 206 5.27 -11.65 13.64
C ASP A 206 6.33 -10.55 13.66
N LYS A 207 7.57 -10.87 13.31
CA LYS A 207 8.67 -9.91 13.21
C LYS A 207 8.42 -8.88 12.09
N HIS A 208 8.05 -9.35 10.90
CA HIS A 208 7.88 -8.52 9.71
C HIS A 208 6.73 -7.51 9.84
N LEU A 209 5.58 -7.96 10.30
CA LEU A 209 4.40 -7.10 10.39
C LEU A 209 4.31 -6.27 11.66
N SER A 210 5.01 -6.62 12.76
CA SER A 210 4.89 -5.89 14.03
C SER A 210 5.71 -4.60 14.10
N ASN A 211 6.65 -4.40 13.19
CA ASN A 211 7.56 -3.25 13.21
C ASN A 211 6.83 -1.89 13.21
N PHE A 212 5.68 -1.78 12.54
CA PHE A 212 4.95 -0.53 12.47
C PHE A 212 4.30 -0.13 13.80
N LYS A 213 3.87 -1.10 14.64
CA LYS A 213 3.19 -0.81 15.92
C LYS A 213 4.06 0.03 16.87
N ASN A 214 5.37 -0.23 16.86
CA ASN A 214 6.32 0.48 17.71
C ASN A 214 6.51 1.95 17.29
N LYS A 215 6.10 2.33 16.08
CA LYS A 215 6.36 3.63 15.48
C LYS A 215 5.13 4.49 15.26
N ILE A 216 3.93 3.90 15.31
CA ILE A 216 2.70 4.62 15.07
C ILE A 216 2.55 5.83 16.01
N GLY A 217 2.97 5.69 17.28
CA GLY A 217 2.98 6.80 18.24
C GLY A 217 3.92 7.96 17.86
N TYR A 218 5.07 7.65 17.24
CA TYR A 218 5.97 8.67 16.70
C TYR A 218 5.34 9.37 15.48
N LEU A 219 4.76 8.60 14.54
CA LEU A 219 4.13 9.15 13.33
C LEU A 219 2.95 10.06 13.68
N ILE A 220 2.12 9.68 14.65
CA ILE A 220 1.01 10.53 15.14
C ILE A 220 1.53 11.85 15.71
N LYS A 221 2.61 11.82 16.49
CA LYS A 221 3.21 13.04 17.07
C LYS A 221 3.81 13.93 15.99
N LYS A 222 4.40 13.36 14.96
CA LYS A 222 5.07 14.12 13.88
C LYS A 222 4.07 14.65 12.84
N TYR A 223 2.98 13.93 12.60
CA TYR A 223 1.95 14.25 11.61
C TYR A 223 0.54 14.30 12.22
N PRO A 224 0.30 15.11 13.28
CA PRO A 224 -0.96 15.05 14.03
C PRO A 224 -2.19 15.35 13.18
N ASP A 225 -2.04 16.16 12.12
CA ASP A 225 -3.13 16.56 11.24
C ASP A 225 -3.49 15.49 10.18
N TYR A 226 -2.72 14.40 10.09
CA TYR A 226 -3.02 13.31 9.17
C TYR A 226 -3.94 12.26 9.77
N PHE A 227 -4.08 12.24 11.10
CA PHE A 227 -4.81 11.22 11.83
C PHE A 227 -6.14 11.72 12.37
N LEU A 228 -7.15 10.85 12.34
CA LEU A 228 -8.43 11.11 12.97
C LEU A 228 -8.20 11.20 14.50
N LYS A 229 -8.65 12.31 15.11
CA LYS A 229 -8.59 12.45 16.57
C LYS A 229 -9.59 11.49 17.19
N SER A 230 -9.10 10.60 18.04
CA SER A 230 -9.93 9.67 18.85
C SER A 230 -10.74 10.44 19.90
#